data_d5eefbb25e67a1c92ec142e081e27b4d
#
_entry.id   d5eefbb25e67a1c92ec142e081e27b4d
#
_cell.length_a   1.000
_cell.length_b   1.000
_cell.length_c   1.000
_cell.angle_alpha   90.00
_cell.angle_beta   90.00
_cell.angle_gamma   90.00
#
_symmetry.space_group_name_H-M   'P 1'
#
loop_
_entity.id
_entity.type
_entity.pdbx_description
1 polymer ?
#
loop_
_entity_poly.entity_id
_entity_poly.type
_entity_poly.pdbx_seq_one_letter_code
_entity_poly.pdbx_strand_id
1 'polypeptide(L)'
;MQTTDWIVVGNGIAGAALSYQLAKQGQSVLLIDDANPDSATRYSYGGIAYWSGTDAISRALMVAGIERHRTLSEELGAETEFRELDLLLTIPAGADVDAASQPYDKFEIPPRFVSPADACELEPQLDKGAIAGALTVKHGHVHPTKLVAAFNHAFRQMGGRHLISSVTGLVRVGDKVTGVTTPSQAYVGNRVAIATGGYTRRILQSINIHVPIYHTHAEVVDVSQVDQVDTKIRALIMPAIADRFEAEAKASDPEVEPLWQNGPHQILPPILDAGVVQFQDGFTRIGQISRFNTAVELEVNAAASAAKMRQAIAQQMPVLSAVSGTWHRCLVTFSRDGLPLLGPVPDLSGLHLFSGFTSPFAMLLPVAQRFAAWATGTPDPLIDKMQVSRFV
;
A
#
# COMPACT_ATOMS: atom_id res chain seq x y z
N MET A 1 31.08 18.50 0.41
CA MET A 1 29.69 18.03 0.41
C MET A 1 29.46 17.31 1.74
N GLN A 2 28.35 17.59 2.42
CA GLN A 2 28.04 16.90 3.68
C GLN A 2 27.50 15.51 3.32
N THR A 3 28.20 14.45 3.73
CA THR A 3 27.77 13.06 3.54
C THR A 3 26.65 12.76 4.51
N THR A 4 25.55 12.19 4.05
CA THR A 4 24.44 11.71 4.89
C THR A 4 24.64 10.23 5.23
N ASP A 5 24.10 9.78 6.37
CA ASP A 5 24.12 8.34 6.72
C ASP A 5 23.23 7.56 5.77
N TRP A 6 22.06 8.12 5.45
CA TRP A 6 21.09 7.49 4.55
C TRP A 6 20.55 8.46 3.51
N ILE A 7 20.42 7.94 2.28
CA ILE A 7 19.56 8.50 1.25
C ILE A 7 18.37 7.54 1.10
N VAL A 8 17.16 8.04 1.31
CA VAL A 8 15.92 7.28 1.08
C VAL A 8 15.28 7.77 -0.20
N VAL A 9 15.02 6.86 -1.15
CA VAL A 9 14.42 7.17 -2.44
C VAL A 9 12.96 6.74 -2.43
N GLY A 10 12.05 7.71 -2.63
CA GLY A 10 10.61 7.55 -2.58
C GLY A 10 9.99 8.06 -1.27
N ASN A 11 8.98 8.95 -1.37
CA ASN A 11 8.22 9.55 -0.26
C ASN A 11 6.76 9.10 -0.26
N GLY A 12 6.50 7.86 -0.67
CA GLY A 12 5.28 7.16 -0.30
C GLY A 12 5.29 6.81 1.19
N ILE A 13 4.27 6.10 1.67
CA ILE A 13 4.18 5.74 3.10
C ILE A 13 5.44 4.98 3.60
N ALA A 14 6.05 4.13 2.76
CA ALA A 14 7.24 3.36 3.14
C ALA A 14 8.45 4.27 3.38
N GLY A 15 8.78 5.16 2.43
CA GLY A 15 9.94 6.04 2.57
C GLY A 15 9.75 7.12 3.63
N ALA A 16 8.54 7.67 3.78
CA ALA A 16 8.23 8.64 4.82
C ALA A 16 8.42 8.05 6.23
N ALA A 17 7.84 6.87 6.49
CA ALA A 17 7.97 6.18 7.77
C ALA A 17 9.42 5.75 8.04
N LEU A 18 10.12 5.20 7.04
CA LEU A 18 11.53 4.82 7.17
C LEU A 18 12.41 6.03 7.51
N SER A 19 12.25 7.14 6.78
CA SER A 19 13.05 8.37 6.99
C SER A 19 12.86 8.92 8.40
N TYR A 20 11.62 8.95 8.89
CA TYR A 20 11.30 9.33 10.25
C TYR A 20 11.98 8.41 11.27
N GLN A 21 11.85 7.09 11.10
CA GLN A 21 12.41 6.14 12.07
C GLN A 21 13.95 6.14 12.08
N LEU A 22 14.61 6.30 10.93
CA LEU A 22 16.06 6.46 10.85
C LEU A 22 16.51 7.76 11.55
N ALA A 23 15.82 8.89 11.31
CA ALA A 23 16.11 10.15 12.00
C ALA A 23 15.92 10.01 13.51
N LYS A 24 14.89 9.29 13.97
CA LYS A 24 14.64 8.99 15.40
C LYS A 24 15.76 8.16 16.03
N GLN A 25 16.50 7.37 15.23
CA GLN A 25 17.71 6.66 15.64
C GLN A 25 18.99 7.53 15.52
N GLY A 26 18.85 8.84 15.33
CA GLY A 26 19.98 9.76 15.25
C GLY A 26 20.73 9.75 13.92
N GLN A 27 20.18 9.11 12.88
CA GLN A 27 20.82 9.09 11.57
C GLN A 27 20.53 10.37 10.79
N SER A 28 21.52 10.88 10.07
CA SER A 28 21.33 11.95 9.11
C SER A 28 20.71 11.37 7.83
N VAL A 29 19.51 11.88 7.43
CA VAL A 29 18.73 11.33 6.32
C VAL A 29 18.42 12.40 5.29
N LEU A 30 18.63 12.05 4.01
CA LEU A 30 18.14 12.78 2.85
C LEU A 30 17.03 11.93 2.18
N LEU A 31 15.80 12.39 2.25
CA LEU A 31 14.65 11.81 1.54
C LEU A 31 14.53 12.48 0.18
N ILE A 32 14.52 11.70 -0.89
CA ILE A 32 14.38 12.20 -2.28
C ILE A 32 13.16 11.55 -2.94
N ASP A 33 12.31 12.36 -3.56
CA ASP A 33 11.09 11.92 -4.23
C ASP A 33 10.76 12.85 -5.39
N ASP A 34 10.23 12.31 -6.48
CA ASP A 34 9.85 13.09 -7.66
C ASP A 34 8.46 13.74 -7.57
N ALA A 35 7.77 13.53 -6.44
CA ALA A 35 6.40 13.97 -6.21
C ALA A 35 5.41 13.44 -7.28
N ASN A 36 5.63 12.21 -7.74
CA ASN A 36 4.77 11.57 -8.72
C ASN A 36 3.30 11.63 -8.29
N PRO A 37 2.40 12.22 -9.11
CA PRO A 37 0.98 12.31 -8.79
C PRO A 37 0.31 10.93 -8.67
N ASP A 38 0.84 9.91 -9.37
CA ASP A 38 0.27 8.55 -9.42
C ASP A 38 0.77 7.64 -8.28
N SER A 39 1.01 8.23 -7.11
CA SER A 39 1.45 7.50 -5.92
C SER A 39 0.37 6.54 -5.41
N ALA A 40 0.73 5.25 -5.23
CA ALA A 40 -0.18 4.25 -4.64
C ALA A 40 -0.66 4.63 -3.24
N THR A 41 0.19 5.30 -2.45
CA THR A 41 -0.21 5.81 -1.13
C THR A 41 -1.34 6.83 -1.25
N ARG A 42 -1.24 7.77 -2.19
CA ARG A 42 -2.26 8.81 -2.42
C ARG A 42 -3.62 8.20 -2.74
N TYR A 43 -3.65 7.17 -3.58
CA TYR A 43 -4.88 6.55 -4.06
C TYR A 43 -5.30 5.30 -3.29
N SER A 44 -4.68 5.04 -2.13
CA SER A 44 -5.12 3.98 -1.22
C SER A 44 -6.42 4.35 -0.51
N TYR A 45 -7.21 3.34 -0.16
CA TYR A 45 -8.34 3.47 0.77
C TYR A 45 -7.93 3.85 2.19
N GLY A 46 -6.65 3.71 2.56
CA GLY A 46 -6.18 3.96 3.92
C GLY A 46 -6.58 2.89 4.93
N GLY A 47 -7.05 1.74 4.47
CA GLY A 47 -7.48 0.64 5.30
C GLY A 47 -6.33 -0.06 6.02
N ILE A 48 -6.52 -0.39 7.29
CA ILE A 48 -5.58 -1.09 8.16
C ILE A 48 -6.22 -2.43 8.53
N ALA A 49 -5.95 -3.45 7.73
CA ALA A 49 -6.52 -4.79 7.87
C ALA A 49 -5.77 -5.61 8.94
N TYR A 50 -5.71 -5.11 10.18
CA TYR A 50 -4.96 -5.73 11.27
C TYR A 50 -5.46 -7.12 11.67
N TRP A 51 -6.66 -7.45 11.28
CA TRP A 51 -7.33 -8.74 11.52
C TRP A 51 -6.88 -9.85 10.55
N SER A 52 -6.23 -9.49 9.43
CA SER A 52 -6.03 -10.39 8.27
C SER A 52 -4.70 -11.17 8.30
N GLY A 53 -3.99 -11.21 9.41
CA GLY A 53 -2.76 -12.01 9.55
C GLY A 53 -3.04 -13.51 9.40
N THR A 54 -2.24 -14.21 8.60
CA THR A 54 -2.41 -15.64 8.31
C THR A 54 -1.30 -16.53 8.90
N ASP A 55 -0.16 -15.94 9.21
CA ASP A 55 1.00 -16.61 9.81
C ASP A 55 1.52 -15.84 11.04
N ALA A 56 2.40 -16.44 11.81
CA ALA A 56 2.89 -15.86 13.07
C ALA A 56 3.59 -14.49 12.89
N ILE A 57 4.25 -14.26 11.75
CA ILE A 57 4.95 -13.00 11.48
C ILE A 57 3.94 -11.90 11.13
N SER A 58 3.05 -12.17 10.17
CA SER A 58 2.03 -11.21 9.74
C SER A 58 1.08 -10.87 10.89
N ARG A 59 0.65 -11.85 11.69
CA ARG A 59 -0.18 -11.65 12.88
C ARG A 59 0.48 -10.70 13.88
N ALA A 60 1.73 -10.99 14.26
CA ALA A 60 2.46 -10.15 15.22
C ALA A 60 2.67 -8.72 14.71
N LEU A 61 3.01 -8.56 13.43
CA LEU A 61 3.24 -7.24 12.83
C LEU A 61 1.95 -6.44 12.69
N MET A 62 0.84 -7.07 12.32
CA MET A 62 -0.45 -6.39 12.14
C MET A 62 -1.04 -5.93 13.47
N VAL A 63 -0.94 -6.74 14.52
CA VAL A 63 -1.33 -6.35 15.90
C VAL A 63 -0.47 -5.18 16.38
N ALA A 64 0.86 -5.26 16.23
CA ALA A 64 1.74 -4.16 16.59
C ALA A 64 1.45 -2.90 15.76
N GLY A 65 1.05 -3.06 14.50
CA GLY A 65 0.73 -1.96 13.60
C GLY A 65 -0.49 -1.16 14.05
N ILE A 66 -1.60 -1.81 14.38
CA ILE A 66 -2.81 -1.09 14.84
C ILE A 66 -2.57 -0.37 16.16
N GLU A 67 -1.83 -0.97 17.10
CA GLU A 67 -1.46 -0.30 18.36
C GLU A 67 -0.65 0.97 18.10
N ARG A 68 0.26 0.93 17.12
CA ARG A 68 1.04 2.11 16.74
C ARG A 68 0.15 3.21 16.14
N HIS A 69 -0.82 2.85 15.30
CA HIS A 69 -1.73 3.85 14.71
C HIS A 69 -2.55 4.60 15.76
N ARG A 70 -2.96 3.95 16.86
CA ARG A 70 -3.76 4.54 17.93
C ARG A 70 -3.07 5.73 18.62
N THR A 71 -1.75 5.77 18.64
CA THR A 71 -0.96 6.83 19.30
C THR A 71 -0.15 7.68 18.32
N LEU A 72 -0.22 7.37 17.02
CA LEU A 72 0.69 7.92 16.03
C LEU A 72 0.51 9.43 15.81
N SER A 73 -0.72 9.95 15.83
CA SER A 73 -0.97 11.40 15.67
C SER A 73 -0.31 12.19 16.78
N GLU A 74 -0.35 11.70 18.02
CA GLU A 74 0.33 12.31 19.17
C GLU A 74 1.86 12.23 19.02
N GLU A 75 2.39 11.05 18.66
CA GLU A 75 3.82 10.85 18.43
C GLU A 75 4.40 11.76 17.35
N LEU A 76 3.68 11.95 16.24
CA LEU A 76 4.12 12.76 15.11
C LEU A 76 3.82 14.26 15.29
N GLY A 77 3.03 14.64 16.28
CA GLY A 77 2.55 16.01 16.48
C GLY A 77 1.70 16.54 15.32
N ALA A 78 1.01 15.63 14.60
CA ALA A 78 0.22 15.96 13.44
C ALA A 78 -0.89 14.92 13.23
N GLU A 79 -2.05 15.37 12.73
CA GLU A 79 -3.23 14.53 12.56
C GLU A 79 -3.08 13.54 11.40
N THR A 80 -3.37 12.26 11.67
CA THR A 80 -3.38 11.18 10.67
C THR A 80 -4.80 10.77 10.25
N GLU A 81 -5.81 11.29 10.92
CA GLU A 81 -7.23 10.89 10.82
C GLU A 81 -7.44 9.40 11.08
N PHE A 82 -6.69 8.85 12.04
CA PHE A 82 -6.90 7.48 12.46
C PHE A 82 -8.28 7.31 13.10
N ARG A 83 -8.97 6.25 12.68
CA ARG A 83 -10.23 5.78 13.27
C ARG A 83 -10.36 4.28 13.11
N GLU A 84 -11.23 3.67 13.93
CA GLU A 84 -11.71 2.31 13.69
C GLU A 84 -13.17 2.39 13.22
N LEU A 85 -13.48 1.68 12.14
CA LEU A 85 -14.80 1.61 11.54
C LEU A 85 -15.18 0.16 11.26
N ASP A 86 -16.43 -0.08 10.86
CA ASP A 86 -16.84 -1.41 10.40
C ASP A 86 -16.39 -1.60 8.94
N LEU A 87 -15.76 -2.74 8.66
CA LEU A 87 -15.61 -3.24 7.30
C LEU A 87 -16.78 -4.17 7.02
N LEU A 88 -17.45 -3.98 5.89
CA LEU A 88 -18.47 -4.88 5.36
C LEU A 88 -17.96 -5.49 4.05
N LEU A 89 -17.70 -6.78 4.09
CA LEU A 89 -17.38 -7.58 2.92
C LEU A 89 -18.72 -8.13 2.39
N THR A 90 -19.28 -7.46 1.40
CA THR A 90 -20.64 -7.76 0.90
C THR A 90 -20.65 -9.03 0.05
N ILE A 91 -21.68 -9.86 0.28
CA ILE A 91 -21.94 -11.08 -0.49
C ILE A 91 -23.14 -10.79 -1.40
N PRO A 92 -23.00 -10.86 -2.73
CA PRO A 92 -24.08 -10.53 -3.66
C PRO A 92 -25.33 -11.40 -3.46
N ALA A 93 -26.52 -10.85 -3.74
CA ALA A 93 -27.76 -11.61 -3.68
C ALA A 93 -27.69 -12.86 -4.58
N GLY A 94 -28.13 -13.99 -4.02
CA GLY A 94 -28.09 -15.29 -4.70
C GLY A 94 -26.75 -16.01 -4.68
N ALA A 95 -25.69 -15.40 -4.13
CA ALA A 95 -24.41 -16.10 -3.91
C ALA A 95 -24.49 -17.04 -2.70
N ASP A 96 -23.66 -18.08 -2.71
CA ASP A 96 -23.49 -19.01 -1.60
C ASP A 96 -22.70 -18.33 -0.47
N VAL A 97 -23.35 -18.12 0.67
CA VAL A 97 -22.77 -17.44 1.84
C VAL A 97 -21.64 -18.23 2.45
N ASP A 98 -21.77 -19.56 2.54
CA ASP A 98 -20.74 -20.42 3.15
C ASP A 98 -19.48 -20.44 2.26
N ALA A 99 -19.65 -20.59 0.97
CA ALA A 99 -18.55 -20.54 0.01
C ALA A 99 -17.83 -19.17 0.01
N ALA A 100 -18.56 -18.06 0.15
CA ALA A 100 -18.00 -16.73 0.23
C ALA A 100 -17.27 -16.46 1.57
N SER A 101 -17.68 -17.12 2.65
CA SER A 101 -17.13 -16.93 4.01
C SER A 101 -15.87 -17.76 4.25
N GLN A 102 -15.81 -18.98 3.75
CA GLN A 102 -14.73 -19.95 4.00
C GLN A 102 -13.30 -19.39 3.80
N PRO A 103 -12.98 -18.60 2.77
CA PRO A 103 -11.64 -18.05 2.59
C PRO A 103 -11.17 -17.15 3.73
N TYR A 104 -12.08 -16.65 4.56
CA TYR A 104 -11.81 -15.72 5.66
C TYR A 104 -11.55 -16.41 7.00
N ASP A 105 -11.83 -17.71 7.15
CA ASP A 105 -11.65 -18.48 8.40
C ASP A 105 -10.19 -18.59 8.83
N LYS A 106 -9.25 -18.43 7.89
CA LYS A 106 -7.79 -18.52 8.15
C LYS A 106 -7.19 -17.30 8.83
N PHE A 107 -7.92 -16.18 8.87
CA PHE A 107 -7.39 -14.93 9.42
C PHE A 107 -7.35 -14.93 10.95
N GLU A 108 -6.50 -14.08 11.53
CA GLU A 108 -6.34 -13.98 13.00
C GLU A 108 -7.64 -13.64 13.72
N ILE A 109 -8.40 -12.69 13.14
CA ILE A 109 -9.73 -12.33 13.62
C ILE A 109 -10.69 -12.52 12.44
N PRO A 110 -11.32 -13.71 12.31
CA PRO A 110 -12.21 -13.98 11.20
C PRO A 110 -13.41 -13.01 11.20
N PRO A 111 -13.73 -12.37 10.05
CA PRO A 111 -14.95 -11.58 9.92
C PRO A 111 -16.18 -12.44 10.16
N ARG A 112 -17.14 -11.93 10.93
CA ARG A 112 -18.40 -12.65 11.22
C ARG A 112 -19.47 -12.33 10.21
N PHE A 113 -20.28 -13.30 9.87
CA PHE A 113 -21.45 -13.10 9.03
C PHE A 113 -22.52 -12.23 9.72
N VAL A 114 -23.14 -11.35 8.96
CA VAL A 114 -24.31 -10.55 9.33
C VAL A 114 -25.37 -10.64 8.23
N SER A 115 -26.66 -10.67 8.65
CA SER A 115 -27.78 -10.68 7.72
C SER A 115 -27.83 -9.39 6.89
N PRO A 116 -28.56 -9.37 5.75
CA PRO A 116 -28.79 -8.13 5.01
C PRO A 116 -29.41 -7.00 5.87
N ALA A 117 -30.26 -7.34 6.84
CA ALA A 117 -30.85 -6.36 7.75
C ALA A 117 -29.78 -5.74 8.67
N ASP A 118 -28.97 -6.58 9.33
CA ASP A 118 -27.91 -6.11 10.23
C ASP A 118 -26.83 -5.34 9.47
N ALA A 119 -26.51 -5.75 8.23
CA ALA A 119 -25.57 -5.01 7.38
C ALA A 119 -26.08 -3.59 7.06
N CYS A 120 -27.39 -3.44 6.79
CA CYS A 120 -28.00 -2.12 6.57
C CYS A 120 -28.11 -1.28 7.87
N GLU A 121 -28.11 -1.87 9.06
CA GLU A 121 -27.97 -1.13 10.31
C GLU A 121 -26.56 -0.51 10.47
N LEU A 122 -25.55 -1.25 10.07
CA LEU A 122 -24.15 -0.78 10.06
C LEU A 122 -23.91 0.29 8.97
N GLU A 123 -24.43 0.03 7.76
CA GLU A 123 -24.36 0.94 6.62
C GLU A 123 -25.72 1.15 5.96
N PRO A 124 -26.46 2.22 6.34
CA PRO A 124 -27.82 2.47 5.87
C PRO A 124 -27.95 2.75 4.36
N GLN A 125 -26.85 3.00 3.67
CA GLN A 125 -26.85 3.25 2.22
C GLN A 125 -26.81 1.97 1.37
N LEU A 126 -26.62 0.79 2.00
CA LEU A 126 -26.70 -0.49 1.32
C LEU A 126 -28.14 -0.82 0.91
N ASP A 127 -28.28 -1.33 -0.30
CA ASP A 127 -29.53 -1.94 -0.74
C ASP A 127 -29.63 -3.36 -0.19
N LYS A 128 -30.58 -3.56 0.73
CA LYS A 128 -30.86 -4.87 1.33
C LYS A 128 -31.16 -5.96 0.31
N GLY A 129 -31.76 -5.59 -0.83
CA GLY A 129 -32.12 -6.54 -1.91
C GLY A 129 -30.93 -6.96 -2.77
N ALA A 130 -29.84 -6.20 -2.73
CA ALA A 130 -28.66 -6.46 -3.57
C ALA A 130 -27.66 -7.44 -2.94
N ILE A 131 -27.81 -7.78 -1.66
CA ILE A 131 -26.87 -8.63 -0.92
C ILE A 131 -27.56 -9.84 -0.28
N ALA A 132 -26.87 -10.97 -0.21
CA ALA A 132 -27.26 -12.15 0.59
C ALA A 132 -26.85 -11.96 2.07
N GLY A 133 -25.95 -11.02 2.36
CA GLY A 133 -25.42 -10.65 3.66
C GLY A 133 -24.05 -9.99 3.52
N ALA A 134 -23.35 -9.87 4.61
CA ALA A 134 -21.97 -9.40 4.61
C ALA A 134 -21.16 -10.12 5.69
N LEU A 135 -19.83 -10.14 5.54
CA LEU A 135 -18.91 -10.45 6.64
C LEU A 135 -18.43 -9.13 7.23
N THR A 136 -18.47 -8.99 8.55
CA THR A 136 -18.04 -7.75 9.22
C THR A 136 -16.94 -7.99 10.23
N VAL A 137 -16.03 -7.03 10.31
CA VAL A 137 -14.94 -6.98 11.29
C VAL A 137 -14.57 -5.52 11.54
N LYS A 138 -14.05 -5.22 12.73
CA LYS A 138 -13.47 -3.89 12.98
C LYS A 138 -12.19 -3.71 12.16
N HIS A 139 -12.06 -2.53 11.56
CA HIS A 139 -11.01 -2.20 10.61
C HIS A 139 -10.44 -0.82 10.93
N GLY A 140 -9.13 -0.72 11.01
CA GLY A 140 -8.48 0.56 11.16
C GLY A 140 -8.49 1.35 9.84
N HIS A 141 -8.49 2.67 9.94
CA HIS A 141 -8.49 3.55 8.78
C HIS A 141 -7.74 4.84 9.07
N VAL A 142 -6.97 5.32 8.11
CA VAL A 142 -6.25 6.61 8.15
C VAL A 142 -6.47 7.37 6.85
N HIS A 143 -6.20 8.67 6.87
CA HIS A 143 -6.08 9.42 5.63
C HIS A 143 -4.66 9.28 5.07
N PRO A 144 -4.44 8.59 3.94
CA PRO A 144 -3.10 8.22 3.48
C PRO A 144 -2.15 9.39 3.26
N THR A 145 -2.64 10.48 2.67
CA THR A 145 -1.80 11.65 2.42
C THR A 145 -1.50 12.45 3.69
N LYS A 146 -2.44 12.52 4.64
CA LYS A 146 -2.20 13.15 5.95
C LYS A 146 -1.20 12.34 6.77
N LEU A 147 -1.27 11.02 6.71
CA LEU A 147 -0.28 10.15 7.37
C LEU A 147 1.14 10.40 6.84
N VAL A 148 1.33 10.48 5.52
CA VAL A 148 2.65 10.83 4.92
C VAL A 148 3.07 12.24 5.33
N ALA A 149 2.15 13.20 5.31
CA ALA A 149 2.44 14.58 5.72
C ALA A 149 2.86 14.67 7.20
N ALA A 150 2.23 13.88 8.09
CA ALA A 150 2.57 13.79 9.50
C ALA A 150 3.98 13.22 9.71
N PHE A 151 4.34 12.12 9.02
CA PHE A 151 5.71 11.61 9.05
C PHE A 151 6.72 12.63 8.55
N ASN A 152 6.44 13.30 7.43
CA ASN A 152 7.32 14.33 6.88
C ASN A 152 7.43 15.56 7.81
N HIS A 153 6.37 15.89 8.54
CA HIS A 153 6.41 16.94 9.57
C HIS A 153 7.39 16.57 10.68
N ALA A 154 7.19 15.44 11.33
CA ALA A 154 8.05 14.96 12.42
C ALA A 154 9.50 14.74 11.96
N PHE A 155 9.71 14.19 10.76
CA PHE A 155 11.02 14.02 10.15
C PHE A 155 11.79 15.34 10.01
N ARG A 156 11.13 16.41 9.50
CA ARG A 156 11.75 17.74 9.38
C ARG A 156 12.06 18.37 10.74
N GLN A 157 11.21 18.17 11.75
CA GLN A 157 11.46 18.65 13.12
C GLN A 157 12.72 18.02 13.72
N MET A 158 13.11 16.82 13.29
CA MET A 158 14.35 16.15 13.68
C MET A 158 15.57 16.57 12.82
N GLY A 159 15.44 17.57 11.95
CA GLY A 159 16.50 18.00 11.05
C GLY A 159 16.64 17.18 9.77
N GLY A 160 15.69 16.32 9.47
CA GLY A 160 15.64 15.54 8.24
C GLY A 160 15.45 16.43 7.00
N ARG A 161 16.13 16.10 5.91
CA ARG A 161 16.10 16.85 4.66
C ARG A 161 15.24 16.14 3.63
N HIS A 162 14.29 16.87 3.04
CA HIS A 162 13.45 16.37 1.95
C HIS A 162 13.74 17.16 0.68
N LEU A 163 14.05 16.45 -0.41
CA LEU A 163 14.30 17.00 -1.74
C LEU A 163 13.27 16.47 -2.73
N ILE A 164 12.62 17.38 -3.45
CA ILE A 164 11.76 17.01 -4.58
C ILE A 164 12.63 17.00 -5.85
N SER A 165 12.94 15.79 -6.32
CA SER A 165 13.71 15.56 -7.55
C SER A 165 13.62 14.09 -7.94
N SER A 166 13.66 13.79 -9.24
CA SER A 166 13.77 12.41 -9.73
C SER A 166 15.18 11.87 -9.49
N VAL A 167 15.27 10.64 -9.00
CA VAL A 167 16.53 9.89 -8.97
C VAL A 167 16.73 9.24 -10.34
N THR A 168 17.81 9.59 -11.02
CA THR A 168 18.14 9.15 -12.40
C THR A 168 19.15 8.01 -12.45
N GLY A 169 19.81 7.70 -11.33
CA GLY A 169 20.80 6.63 -11.25
C GLY A 169 21.45 6.53 -9.87
N LEU A 170 22.34 5.55 -9.74
CA LEU A 170 23.16 5.31 -8.54
C LEU A 170 24.60 5.77 -8.76
N VAL A 171 25.18 6.40 -7.74
CA VAL A 171 26.63 6.66 -7.69
C VAL A 171 27.32 5.42 -7.13
N ARG A 172 28.27 4.86 -7.89
CA ARG A 172 28.98 3.62 -7.52
C ARG A 172 30.50 3.81 -7.51
N VAL A 173 31.15 3.13 -6.60
CA VAL A 173 32.62 2.95 -6.54
C VAL A 173 32.89 1.45 -6.41
N GLY A 174 33.23 0.79 -7.51
CA GLY A 174 33.23 -0.66 -7.58
C GLY A 174 31.85 -1.26 -7.28
N ASP A 175 31.78 -2.18 -6.33
CA ASP A 175 30.56 -2.84 -5.88
C ASP A 175 29.85 -2.08 -4.73
N LYS A 176 30.29 -0.86 -4.45
CA LYS A 176 29.67 -0.04 -3.41
C LYS A 176 28.84 1.08 -4.01
N VAL A 177 27.57 1.16 -3.61
CA VAL A 177 26.70 2.32 -3.84
C VAL A 177 27.01 3.38 -2.78
N THR A 178 27.35 4.58 -3.23
CA THR A 178 27.76 5.71 -2.37
C THR A 178 26.86 6.92 -2.55
N GLY A 179 25.73 6.79 -3.26
CA GLY A 179 24.80 7.89 -3.46
C GLY A 179 23.86 7.67 -4.64
N VAL A 180 23.21 8.75 -5.03
CA VAL A 180 22.28 8.80 -6.17
C VAL A 180 22.57 10.02 -7.05
N THR A 181 22.17 9.94 -8.32
CA THR A 181 22.17 11.06 -9.25
C THR A 181 20.76 11.59 -9.45
N THR A 182 20.66 12.91 -9.64
CA THR A 182 19.44 13.61 -10.04
C THR A 182 19.73 14.45 -11.28
N PRO A 183 18.75 15.05 -11.95
CA PRO A 183 19.02 15.93 -13.09
C PRO A 183 19.94 17.11 -12.79
N SER A 184 19.98 17.56 -11.53
CA SER A 184 20.77 18.74 -11.14
C SER A 184 22.18 18.39 -10.63
N GLN A 185 22.33 17.31 -9.85
CA GLN A 185 23.59 16.91 -9.26
C GLN A 185 23.56 15.52 -8.63
N ALA A 186 24.73 15.03 -8.20
CA ALA A 186 24.84 13.82 -7.38
C ALA A 186 24.75 14.15 -5.88
N TYR A 187 24.14 13.25 -5.13
CA TYR A 187 24.09 13.26 -3.67
C TYR A 187 24.83 12.06 -3.12
N VAL A 188 25.70 12.29 -2.14
CA VAL A 188 26.53 11.26 -1.53
C VAL A 188 25.95 10.87 -0.16
N GLY A 189 25.90 9.56 0.10
CA GLY A 189 25.46 8.98 1.37
C GLY A 189 26.13 7.65 1.64
N ASN A 190 26.22 7.26 2.90
CA ASN A 190 26.83 5.98 3.29
C ASN A 190 25.97 4.79 2.84
N ARG A 191 24.65 4.96 2.80
CA ARG A 191 23.65 3.94 2.41
C ARG A 191 22.53 4.58 1.60
N VAL A 192 22.01 3.83 0.65
CA VAL A 192 20.83 4.19 -0.16
C VAL A 192 19.74 3.16 0.07
N ALA A 193 18.55 3.60 0.47
CA ALA A 193 17.37 2.74 0.61
C ALA A 193 16.37 3.04 -0.53
N ILE A 194 15.99 2.02 -1.28
CA ILE A 194 14.96 2.10 -2.32
C ILE A 194 13.60 1.78 -1.67
N ALA A 195 12.72 2.81 -1.58
CA ALA A 195 11.39 2.74 -0.99
C ALA A 195 10.30 3.21 -1.99
N THR A 196 10.47 2.86 -3.26
CA THR A 196 9.70 3.41 -4.40
C THR A 196 8.45 2.59 -4.76
N GLY A 197 7.99 1.70 -3.86
CA GLY A 197 6.76 0.94 -4.06
C GLY A 197 6.74 0.19 -5.38
N GLY A 198 5.70 0.33 -6.18
CA GLY A 198 5.52 -0.35 -7.47
C GLY A 198 6.60 -0.07 -8.52
N TYR A 199 7.37 1.01 -8.35
CA TYR A 199 8.50 1.34 -9.24
C TYR A 199 9.82 0.64 -8.84
N THR A 200 9.89 -0.03 -7.70
CA THR A 200 11.11 -0.66 -7.17
C THR A 200 11.73 -1.62 -8.17
N ARG A 201 10.93 -2.51 -8.76
CA ARG A 201 11.42 -3.49 -9.75
C ARG A 201 12.08 -2.82 -10.94
N ARG A 202 11.45 -1.79 -11.53
CA ARG A 202 11.99 -1.05 -12.68
C ARG A 202 13.33 -0.40 -12.36
N ILE A 203 13.47 0.23 -11.19
CA ILE A 203 14.73 0.85 -10.75
C ILE A 203 15.83 -0.19 -10.63
N LEU A 204 15.56 -1.35 -10.03
CA LEU A 204 16.54 -2.40 -9.85
C LEU A 204 16.91 -3.09 -11.19
N GLN A 205 15.95 -3.30 -12.07
CA GLN A 205 16.20 -3.83 -13.41
C GLN A 205 17.11 -2.93 -14.23
N SER A 206 17.04 -1.59 -14.07
CA SER A 206 17.95 -0.66 -14.77
C SER A 206 19.43 -0.82 -14.39
N ILE A 207 19.72 -1.55 -13.31
CA ILE A 207 21.06 -1.88 -12.83
C ILE A 207 21.32 -3.40 -12.81
N ASN A 208 20.52 -4.18 -13.55
CA ASN A 208 20.59 -5.65 -13.67
C ASN A 208 20.37 -6.41 -12.35
N ILE A 209 19.58 -5.86 -11.43
CA ILE A 209 19.18 -6.56 -10.21
C ILE A 209 17.73 -7.03 -10.35
N HIS A 210 17.52 -8.32 -10.09
CA HIS A 210 16.21 -8.95 -10.14
C HIS A 210 15.77 -9.34 -8.74
N VAL A 211 14.59 -8.89 -8.35
CA VAL A 211 13.99 -9.21 -7.05
C VAL A 211 12.53 -9.59 -7.24
N PRO A 212 11.97 -10.50 -6.43
CA PRO A 212 10.58 -10.92 -6.53
C PRO A 212 9.61 -9.89 -5.91
N ILE A 213 9.69 -8.68 -6.43
CA ILE A 213 8.74 -7.57 -6.19
C ILE A 213 7.99 -7.32 -7.49
N TYR A 214 6.69 -7.22 -7.40
CA TYR A 214 5.77 -7.06 -8.52
C TYR A 214 4.86 -5.86 -8.30
N HIS A 215 4.05 -5.53 -9.30
CA HIS A 215 3.06 -4.47 -9.18
C HIS A 215 1.73 -4.84 -9.84
N THR A 216 0.67 -4.25 -9.29
CA THR A 216 -0.67 -4.25 -9.87
C THR A 216 -1.04 -2.82 -10.21
N HIS A 217 -1.59 -2.58 -11.40
CA HIS A 217 -2.25 -1.31 -11.68
C HIS A 217 -3.60 -1.31 -10.97
N ALA A 218 -3.74 -0.45 -9.98
CA ALA A 218 -4.99 -0.23 -9.26
C ALA A 218 -5.65 1.05 -9.78
N GLU A 219 -6.91 0.94 -10.17
CA GLU A 219 -7.73 2.03 -10.67
C GLU A 219 -8.80 2.39 -9.64
N VAL A 220 -9.00 3.67 -9.41
CA VAL A 220 -10.01 4.20 -8.48
C VAL A 220 -10.73 5.40 -9.08
N VAL A 221 -11.88 5.74 -8.53
CA VAL A 221 -12.61 6.99 -8.81
C VAL A 221 -12.71 7.77 -7.52
N ASP A 222 -12.17 8.98 -7.56
CA ASP A 222 -12.22 9.95 -6.47
C ASP A 222 -13.40 10.90 -6.66
N VAL A 223 -14.29 10.95 -5.68
CA VAL A 223 -15.49 11.81 -5.66
C VAL A 223 -15.26 12.92 -4.65
N SER A 224 -15.21 14.15 -5.15
CA SER A 224 -15.02 15.34 -4.30
C SER A 224 -16.29 15.65 -3.48
N GLN A 225 -16.12 16.43 -2.41
CA GLN A 225 -17.27 16.87 -1.59
C GLN A 225 -18.35 17.62 -2.38
N VAL A 226 -17.94 18.36 -3.41
CA VAL A 226 -18.85 19.17 -4.26
C VAL A 226 -19.71 18.29 -5.17
N ASP A 227 -19.21 17.10 -5.51
CA ASP A 227 -19.89 16.15 -6.41
C ASP A 227 -20.70 15.10 -5.63
N GLN A 228 -20.73 15.19 -4.30
CA GLN A 228 -21.46 14.26 -3.46
C GLN A 228 -22.93 14.63 -3.32
N VAL A 229 -23.76 13.62 -3.25
CA VAL A 229 -25.05 13.69 -2.57
C VAL A 229 -24.74 13.86 -1.07
N ASP A 230 -25.52 14.62 -0.34
CA ASP A 230 -25.37 14.85 1.12
C ASP A 230 -25.63 13.53 1.89
N THR A 231 -24.71 12.60 1.72
CA THR A 231 -24.84 11.22 2.19
C THR A 231 -23.59 10.80 2.94
N LYS A 232 -23.79 10.40 4.18
CA LYS A 232 -22.72 9.87 5.02
C LYS A 232 -22.61 8.35 4.82
N ILE A 233 -21.44 7.90 4.36
CA ILE A 233 -21.05 6.49 4.35
C ILE A 233 -20.31 6.19 5.65
N ARG A 234 -20.78 5.20 6.41
CA ARG A 234 -20.29 4.88 7.76
C ARG A 234 -19.23 3.79 7.76
N ALA A 235 -19.42 2.77 6.94
CA ALA A 235 -18.55 1.61 6.85
C ALA A 235 -17.59 1.70 5.64
N LEU A 236 -16.51 0.94 5.68
CA LEU A 236 -15.75 0.62 4.49
C LEU A 236 -16.42 -0.58 3.82
N ILE A 237 -16.83 -0.44 2.57
CA ILE A 237 -17.51 -1.50 1.80
C ILE A 237 -16.52 -2.09 0.82
N MET A 238 -16.43 -3.42 0.80
CA MET A 238 -15.67 -4.20 -0.19
C MET A 238 -16.48 -5.45 -0.55
N PRO A 239 -16.31 -6.05 -1.71
CA PRO A 239 -16.92 -7.36 -1.98
C PRO A 239 -16.18 -8.46 -1.20
N ALA A 240 -16.91 -9.51 -0.79
CA ALA A 240 -16.34 -10.72 -0.20
C ALA A 240 -15.74 -11.60 -1.31
N ILE A 241 -14.64 -11.14 -1.92
CA ILE A 241 -13.95 -11.81 -3.03
C ILE A 241 -12.51 -12.12 -2.61
N ALA A 242 -12.15 -13.40 -2.66
CA ALA A 242 -10.76 -13.86 -2.41
C ALA A 242 -9.87 -13.75 -3.67
N ASP A 243 -10.43 -13.45 -4.84
CA ASP A 243 -9.78 -13.52 -6.15
C ASP A 243 -8.48 -12.71 -6.25
N ARG A 244 -8.40 -11.58 -5.54
CA ARG A 244 -7.21 -10.73 -5.59
C ARG A 244 -5.99 -11.38 -4.94
N PHE A 245 -6.15 -12.06 -3.80
CA PHE A 245 -5.04 -12.76 -3.14
C PHE A 245 -4.53 -13.92 -4.00
N GLU A 246 -5.46 -14.66 -4.62
CA GLU A 246 -5.11 -15.73 -5.56
C GLU A 246 -4.43 -15.17 -6.82
N ALA A 247 -4.86 -14.04 -7.32
CA ALA A 247 -4.28 -13.40 -8.48
C ALA A 247 -2.86 -12.89 -8.20
N GLU A 248 -2.61 -12.29 -7.04
CA GLU A 248 -1.26 -11.89 -6.62
C GLU A 248 -0.33 -13.12 -6.52
N ALA A 249 -0.81 -14.22 -5.93
CA ALA A 249 -0.06 -15.47 -5.87
C ALA A 249 0.25 -16.04 -7.26
N LYS A 250 -0.74 -16.10 -8.16
CA LYS A 250 -0.55 -16.56 -9.55
C LYS A 250 0.38 -15.63 -10.33
N ALA A 251 0.26 -14.31 -10.16
CA ALA A 251 1.09 -13.32 -10.85
C ALA A 251 2.54 -13.30 -10.38
N SER A 252 2.83 -13.82 -9.19
CA SER A 252 4.18 -13.91 -8.61
C SER A 252 4.77 -15.32 -8.62
N ASP A 253 4.11 -16.28 -9.26
CA ASP A 253 4.62 -17.64 -9.43
C ASP A 253 5.97 -17.62 -10.15
N PRO A 254 6.96 -18.43 -9.72
CA PRO A 254 8.25 -18.54 -10.40
C PRO A 254 8.16 -18.83 -11.90
N GLU A 255 7.14 -19.57 -12.35
CA GLU A 255 6.94 -19.87 -13.78
C GLU A 255 6.55 -18.63 -14.59
N VAL A 256 5.98 -17.60 -13.95
CA VAL A 256 5.58 -16.33 -14.58
C VAL A 256 6.72 -15.30 -14.58
N GLU A 257 7.77 -15.52 -13.78
CA GLU A 257 8.91 -14.58 -13.65
C GLU A 257 9.53 -14.15 -15.00
N PRO A 258 9.71 -15.02 -16.01
CA PRO A 258 10.22 -14.61 -17.33
C PRO A 258 9.38 -13.54 -18.03
N LEU A 259 8.06 -13.51 -17.79
CA LEU A 259 7.18 -12.47 -18.36
C LEU A 259 7.42 -11.10 -17.71
N TRP A 260 7.78 -11.07 -16.43
CA TRP A 260 8.15 -9.84 -15.72
C TRP A 260 9.52 -9.28 -16.14
N GLN A 261 10.34 -10.10 -16.79
CA GLN A 261 11.67 -9.70 -17.26
C GLN A 261 11.65 -9.21 -18.72
N ASN A 262 10.71 -9.70 -19.54
CA ASN A 262 10.75 -9.58 -21.00
C ASN A 262 9.49 -8.87 -21.58
N GLY A 263 9.52 -7.54 -21.60
CA GLY A 263 8.51 -6.74 -22.32
C GLY A 263 7.14 -6.62 -21.62
N PRO A 264 6.19 -5.93 -22.22
CA PRO A 264 4.85 -5.75 -21.65
C PRO A 264 3.96 -6.98 -21.87
N HIS A 265 3.50 -7.60 -20.78
CA HIS A 265 2.59 -8.75 -20.81
C HIS A 265 1.42 -8.54 -19.86
N GLN A 266 0.21 -8.86 -20.31
CA GLN A 266 -0.91 -9.07 -19.41
C GLN A 266 -0.78 -10.46 -18.78
N ILE A 267 -0.63 -10.53 -17.46
CA ILE A 267 -0.44 -11.79 -16.72
C ILE A 267 -1.80 -12.45 -16.47
N LEU A 268 -2.79 -11.66 -16.01
CA LEU A 268 -4.14 -12.13 -15.68
C LEU A 268 -5.20 -11.16 -16.19
N PRO A 269 -6.45 -11.61 -16.39
CA PRO A 269 -7.56 -10.70 -16.63
C PRO A 269 -7.74 -9.68 -15.51
N PRO A 270 -8.27 -8.48 -15.83
CA PRO A 270 -8.58 -7.50 -14.80
C PRO A 270 -9.64 -7.98 -13.82
N ILE A 271 -9.44 -7.69 -12.54
CA ILE A 271 -10.39 -7.98 -11.45
C ILE A 271 -11.08 -6.69 -11.04
N LEU A 272 -12.41 -6.73 -10.88
CA LEU A 272 -13.21 -5.64 -10.38
C LEU A 272 -13.67 -5.93 -8.95
N ASP A 273 -13.13 -5.16 -8.00
CA ASP A 273 -13.50 -5.19 -6.58
C ASP A 273 -14.26 -3.90 -6.25
N ALA A 274 -15.58 -3.88 -6.49
CA ALA A 274 -16.38 -2.68 -6.30
C ALA A 274 -16.60 -2.37 -4.82
N GLY A 275 -15.75 -1.53 -4.25
CA GLY A 275 -15.80 -1.05 -2.88
C GLY A 275 -15.90 0.46 -2.80
N VAL A 276 -16.11 0.97 -1.59
CA VAL A 276 -16.15 2.41 -1.30
C VAL A 276 -15.72 2.70 0.12
N VAL A 277 -15.05 3.84 0.30
CA VAL A 277 -14.76 4.46 1.60
C VAL A 277 -15.02 5.96 1.53
N GLN A 278 -15.58 6.53 2.59
CA GLN A 278 -15.65 7.97 2.77
C GLN A 278 -14.67 8.39 3.87
N PHE A 279 -13.81 9.38 3.55
CA PHE A 279 -12.88 9.99 4.51
C PHE A 279 -13.60 10.94 5.46
N GLN A 280 -12.92 11.41 6.51
CA GLN A 280 -13.57 12.25 7.54
C GLN A 280 -13.98 13.62 7.01
N ASP A 281 -13.28 14.12 6.01
CA ASP A 281 -13.61 15.38 5.31
C ASP A 281 -14.76 15.22 4.30
N GLY A 282 -15.34 14.03 4.17
CA GLY A 282 -16.43 13.72 3.24
C GLY A 282 -15.97 13.28 1.86
N PHE A 283 -14.69 13.43 1.49
CA PHE A 283 -14.15 12.90 0.26
C PHE A 283 -14.41 11.39 0.16
N THR A 284 -14.81 10.89 -1.00
CA THR A 284 -15.17 9.48 -1.18
C THR A 284 -14.33 8.85 -2.26
N ARG A 285 -13.85 7.63 -2.03
CA ARG A 285 -13.12 6.83 -3.01
C ARG A 285 -13.87 5.56 -3.34
N ILE A 286 -14.11 5.35 -4.63
CA ILE A 286 -14.74 4.16 -5.20
C ILE A 286 -13.67 3.39 -5.98
N GLY A 287 -13.66 2.12 -5.92
CA GLY A 287 -12.79 1.24 -6.71
C GLY A 287 -12.97 -0.20 -6.25
N GLN A 288 -12.16 -1.09 -6.72
CA GLN A 288 -11.05 -0.83 -7.66
C GLN A 288 -11.14 -1.78 -8.85
N ILE A 289 -10.42 -1.44 -9.92
CA ILE A 289 -10.04 -2.42 -10.94
C ILE A 289 -8.57 -2.70 -10.77
N SER A 290 -8.22 -3.97 -10.60
CA SER A 290 -6.83 -4.43 -10.50
C SER A 290 -6.40 -5.07 -11.81
N ARG A 291 -5.29 -4.58 -12.42
CA ARG A 291 -4.72 -5.16 -13.65
C ARG A 291 -3.32 -5.68 -13.38
N PHE A 292 -3.11 -6.94 -13.68
CA PHE A 292 -1.80 -7.61 -13.59
C PHE A 292 -1.13 -7.52 -14.95
N ASN A 293 -0.29 -6.49 -15.12
CA ASN A 293 0.47 -6.22 -16.35
C ASN A 293 1.89 -5.84 -15.99
N THR A 294 2.87 -6.32 -16.73
CA THR A 294 4.30 -6.10 -16.45
C THR A 294 4.80 -4.72 -16.88
N ALA A 295 4.09 -4.02 -17.76
CA ALA A 295 4.39 -2.64 -18.12
C ALA A 295 4.11 -1.69 -16.94
N VAL A 296 4.98 -0.74 -16.72
CA VAL A 296 4.77 0.35 -15.74
C VAL A 296 3.79 1.38 -16.30
N GLU A 297 3.95 1.74 -17.56
CA GLU A 297 3.01 2.57 -18.32
C GLU A 297 2.02 1.65 -19.05
N LEU A 298 0.73 1.82 -18.79
CA LEU A 298 -0.34 1.04 -19.39
C LEU A 298 -1.43 1.97 -19.93
N GLU A 299 -1.77 1.85 -21.21
CA GLU A 299 -2.91 2.56 -21.75
C GLU A 299 -4.21 1.91 -21.29
N VAL A 300 -5.08 2.71 -20.71
CA VAL A 300 -6.39 2.28 -20.18
C VAL A 300 -7.45 3.28 -20.61
N ASN A 301 -8.61 2.78 -21.00
CA ASN A 301 -9.78 3.64 -21.23
C ASN A 301 -10.35 4.07 -19.86
N ALA A 302 -9.89 5.22 -19.38
CA ALA A 302 -10.26 5.80 -18.08
C ALA A 302 -11.77 5.96 -17.90
N ALA A 303 -12.46 6.45 -18.95
CA ALA A 303 -13.90 6.67 -18.89
C ALA A 303 -14.68 5.36 -18.76
N ALA A 304 -14.28 4.31 -19.50
CA ALA A 304 -14.91 2.99 -19.40
C ALA A 304 -14.64 2.34 -18.04
N SER A 305 -13.41 2.44 -17.52
CA SER A 305 -13.07 1.92 -16.20
C SER A 305 -13.86 2.64 -15.09
N ALA A 306 -13.93 3.97 -15.11
CA ALA A 306 -14.71 4.75 -14.16
C ALA A 306 -16.20 4.41 -14.21
N ALA A 307 -16.77 4.27 -15.40
CA ALA A 307 -18.18 3.88 -15.57
C ALA A 307 -18.44 2.48 -15.00
N LYS A 308 -17.54 1.52 -15.26
CA LYS A 308 -17.65 0.14 -14.75
C LYS A 308 -17.62 0.08 -13.22
N MET A 309 -16.69 0.80 -12.57
CA MET A 309 -16.60 0.86 -11.10
C MET A 309 -17.86 1.50 -10.48
N ARG A 310 -18.31 2.64 -11.02
CA ARG A 310 -19.54 3.31 -10.54
C ARG A 310 -20.78 2.46 -10.73
N GLN A 311 -20.93 1.80 -11.86
CA GLN A 311 -22.05 0.89 -12.11
C GLN A 311 -22.06 -0.27 -11.13
N ALA A 312 -20.90 -0.86 -10.84
CA ALA A 312 -20.82 -1.99 -9.93
C ALA A 312 -21.14 -1.59 -8.47
N ILE A 313 -20.61 -0.47 -7.97
CA ILE A 313 -20.93 -0.02 -6.61
C ILE A 313 -22.39 0.42 -6.48
N ALA A 314 -22.97 1.03 -7.51
CA ALA A 314 -24.37 1.47 -7.52
C ALA A 314 -25.37 0.32 -7.42
N GLN A 315 -24.98 -0.91 -7.78
CA GLN A 315 -25.83 -2.09 -7.59
C GLN A 315 -26.13 -2.38 -6.13
N GLN A 316 -25.17 -2.14 -5.25
CA GLN A 316 -25.32 -2.36 -3.81
C GLN A 316 -25.49 -1.07 -3.01
N MET A 317 -25.15 0.08 -3.58
CA MET A 317 -25.31 1.42 -2.97
C MET A 317 -25.90 2.39 -4.00
N PRO A 318 -27.21 2.37 -4.22
CA PRO A 318 -27.88 3.17 -5.28
C PRO A 318 -27.64 4.68 -5.16
N VAL A 319 -27.40 5.17 -3.96
CA VAL A 319 -27.05 6.58 -3.68
C VAL A 319 -25.80 7.05 -4.47
N LEU A 320 -24.91 6.13 -4.83
CA LEU A 320 -23.69 6.41 -5.60
C LEU A 320 -23.92 6.34 -7.13
N SER A 321 -25.13 6.08 -7.61
CA SER A 321 -25.41 5.93 -9.05
C SER A 321 -25.18 7.22 -9.85
N ALA A 322 -25.48 8.38 -9.25
CA ALA A 322 -25.41 9.68 -9.89
C ALA A 322 -24.11 10.47 -9.59
N VAL A 323 -23.21 9.93 -8.76
CA VAL A 323 -21.98 10.66 -8.42
C VAL A 323 -21.03 10.75 -9.61
N SER A 324 -20.51 11.92 -9.85
CA SER A 324 -19.36 12.13 -10.73
C SER A 324 -18.07 11.90 -9.97
N GLY A 325 -16.94 11.82 -10.67
CA GLY A 325 -15.65 11.65 -10.01
C GLY A 325 -14.51 11.60 -11.02
N THR A 326 -13.30 11.73 -10.52
CA THR A 326 -12.07 11.69 -11.32
C THR A 326 -11.44 10.31 -11.22
N TRP A 327 -11.17 9.71 -12.36
CA TRP A 327 -10.45 8.45 -12.44
C TRP A 327 -8.95 8.64 -12.19
N HIS A 328 -8.37 7.72 -11.45
CA HIS A 328 -6.93 7.66 -11.18
C HIS A 328 -6.43 6.23 -11.28
N ARG A 329 -5.12 6.10 -11.51
CA ARG A 329 -4.41 4.83 -11.53
C ARG A 329 -3.09 4.96 -10.80
N CYS A 330 -2.68 3.90 -10.09
CA CYS A 330 -1.39 3.82 -9.42
C CYS A 330 -0.82 2.39 -9.48
N LEU A 331 0.47 2.24 -9.15
CA LEU A 331 1.15 0.96 -9.06
C LEU A 331 1.22 0.50 -7.60
N VAL A 332 0.41 -0.48 -7.25
CA VAL A 332 0.43 -1.13 -5.92
C VAL A 332 1.44 -2.26 -5.95
N THR A 333 2.40 -2.23 -5.03
CA THR A 333 3.45 -3.25 -4.94
C THR A 333 3.02 -4.46 -4.12
N PHE A 334 3.51 -5.64 -4.48
CA PHE A 334 3.45 -6.85 -3.68
C PHE A 334 4.72 -7.69 -3.88
N SER A 335 4.99 -8.59 -2.96
CA SER A 335 6.11 -9.54 -3.02
C SER A 335 5.60 -10.96 -3.22
N ARG A 336 6.49 -11.87 -3.62
CA ARG A 336 6.13 -13.28 -3.88
C ARG A 336 5.55 -14.01 -2.68
N ASP A 337 6.06 -13.74 -1.49
CA ASP A 337 5.69 -14.42 -0.25
C ASP A 337 4.81 -13.57 0.69
N GLY A 338 4.38 -12.38 0.23
CA GLY A 338 3.56 -11.45 1.02
C GLY A 338 4.33 -10.66 2.08
N LEU A 339 5.60 -10.97 2.34
CA LEU A 339 6.46 -10.23 3.27
C LEU A 339 7.29 -9.17 2.52
N PRO A 340 7.54 -7.99 3.11
CA PRO A 340 8.37 -6.97 2.47
C PRO A 340 9.80 -7.45 2.25
N LEU A 341 10.49 -6.90 1.24
CA LEU A 341 11.90 -7.10 1.00
C LEU A 341 12.69 -5.96 1.64
N LEU A 342 13.53 -6.32 2.60
CA LEU A 342 14.27 -5.39 3.44
C LEU A 342 15.77 -5.67 3.39
N GLY A 343 16.57 -4.67 3.77
CA GLY A 343 18.00 -4.85 4.00
C GLY A 343 18.88 -4.76 2.76
N PRO A 344 20.16 -5.17 2.90
CA PRO A 344 21.14 -5.00 1.86
C PRO A 344 20.80 -5.84 0.62
N VAL A 345 21.09 -5.26 -0.54
CA VAL A 345 21.04 -5.98 -1.81
C VAL A 345 22.31 -6.81 -1.92
N PRO A 346 22.23 -8.13 -2.19
CA PRO A 346 23.41 -8.98 -2.37
C PRO A 346 24.35 -8.42 -3.45
N ASP A 347 25.64 -8.61 -3.26
CA ASP A 347 26.73 -8.21 -4.16
C ASP A 347 26.83 -6.70 -4.47
N LEU A 348 26.03 -5.86 -3.78
CA LEU A 348 26.02 -4.42 -3.97
C LEU A 348 25.95 -3.68 -2.63
N SER A 349 27.11 -3.54 -1.99
CA SER A 349 27.20 -2.90 -0.68
C SER A 349 26.70 -1.45 -0.73
N GLY A 350 26.10 -0.98 0.37
CA GLY A 350 25.53 0.37 0.46
C GLY A 350 24.14 0.55 -0.12
N LEU A 351 23.65 -0.40 -0.94
CA LEU A 351 22.26 -0.40 -1.42
C LEU A 351 21.38 -1.28 -0.54
N HIS A 352 20.23 -0.76 -0.17
CA HIS A 352 19.23 -1.45 0.67
C HIS A 352 17.85 -1.36 0.00
N LEU A 353 17.00 -2.35 0.26
CA LEU A 353 15.59 -2.31 -0.08
C LEU A 353 14.76 -2.02 1.17
N PHE A 354 13.66 -1.31 0.96
CA PHE A 354 12.57 -1.15 1.91
C PHE A 354 11.25 -1.07 1.14
N SER A 355 10.82 -2.19 0.57
CA SER A 355 9.73 -2.23 -0.41
C SER A 355 8.99 -3.57 -0.40
N GLY A 356 7.98 -3.74 -1.26
CA GLY A 356 7.24 -4.99 -1.41
C GLY A 356 6.17 -5.22 -0.33
N PHE A 357 5.68 -4.18 0.31
CA PHE A 357 4.65 -4.28 1.34
C PHE A 357 3.28 -4.58 0.73
N THR A 358 2.73 -5.75 0.98
CA THR A 358 1.39 -6.17 0.51
C THR A 358 0.27 -5.51 1.34
N SER A 359 0.46 -5.34 2.66
CA SER A 359 -0.48 -4.67 3.57
C SER A 359 0.21 -3.50 4.29
N PRO A 360 0.60 -2.41 3.57
CA PRO A 360 1.51 -1.42 4.10
C PRO A 360 0.98 -0.74 5.37
N PHE A 361 -0.30 -0.36 5.43
CA PHE A 361 -0.83 0.35 6.59
C PHE A 361 -0.90 -0.52 7.85
N ALA A 362 -1.04 -1.84 7.71
CA ALA A 362 -1.08 -2.74 8.86
C ALA A 362 0.32 -3.11 9.39
N MET A 363 1.31 -3.32 8.51
CA MET A 363 2.62 -3.87 8.90
C MET A 363 3.76 -2.86 8.93
N LEU A 364 3.67 -1.79 8.15
CA LEU A 364 4.82 -0.94 7.85
C LEU A 364 5.37 -0.21 9.07
N LEU A 365 4.51 0.26 9.98
CA LEU A 365 4.96 1.03 11.15
C LEU A 365 5.89 0.24 12.06
N PRO A 366 5.54 -0.97 12.53
CA PRO A 366 6.45 -1.79 13.32
C PRO A 366 7.68 -2.23 12.53
N VAL A 367 7.54 -2.49 11.23
CA VAL A 367 8.67 -2.87 10.38
C VAL A 367 9.66 -1.72 10.21
N ALA A 368 9.20 -0.48 9.97
CA ALA A 368 10.08 0.68 9.84
C ALA A 368 10.87 0.96 11.14
N GLN A 369 10.20 0.84 12.28
CA GLN A 369 10.85 1.01 13.59
C GLN A 369 11.94 -0.05 13.81
N ARG A 370 11.60 -1.33 13.58
CA ARG A 370 12.54 -2.45 13.73
C ARG A 370 13.71 -2.35 12.76
N PHE A 371 13.42 -2.02 11.50
CA PHE A 371 14.46 -1.86 10.49
C PHE A 371 15.43 -0.74 10.83
N ALA A 372 14.95 0.41 11.31
CA ALA A 372 15.82 1.51 11.72
C ALA A 372 16.73 1.13 12.91
N ALA A 373 16.22 0.41 13.91
CA ALA A 373 17.01 -0.11 15.01
C ALA A 373 18.03 -1.18 14.54
N TRP A 374 17.60 -2.08 13.67
CA TRP A 374 18.47 -3.09 13.06
C TRP A 374 19.60 -2.46 12.23
N ALA A 375 19.29 -1.45 11.44
CA ALA A 375 20.24 -0.71 10.61
C ALA A 375 21.28 0.07 11.43
N THR A 376 21.01 0.33 12.72
CA THR A 376 21.92 0.97 13.68
C THR A 376 22.60 -0.01 14.64
N GLY A 377 22.45 -1.31 14.40
CA GLY A 377 23.20 -2.36 15.09
C GLY A 377 22.42 -3.18 16.13
N THR A 378 21.12 -2.99 16.26
CA THR A 378 20.28 -3.83 17.14
C THR A 378 19.81 -5.06 16.38
N PRO A 379 20.25 -6.29 16.71
CA PRO A 379 19.78 -7.50 16.01
C PRO A 379 18.26 -7.67 16.11
N ASP A 380 17.63 -8.03 15.01
CA ASP A 380 16.18 -8.30 14.96
C ASP A 380 15.88 -9.51 14.07
N PRO A 381 15.51 -10.66 14.66
CA PRO A 381 15.23 -11.89 13.91
C PRO A 381 14.05 -11.79 12.94
N LEU A 382 13.12 -10.82 13.14
CA LEU A 382 12.03 -10.60 12.18
C LEU A 382 12.55 -9.87 10.94
N ILE A 383 13.42 -8.88 11.11
CA ILE A 383 14.07 -8.20 9.97
C ILE A 383 14.94 -9.18 9.19
N ASP A 384 15.68 -10.07 9.89
CA ASP A 384 16.51 -11.08 9.24
C ASP A 384 15.68 -12.02 8.33
N LYS A 385 14.46 -12.39 8.73
CA LYS A 385 13.54 -13.20 7.91
C LYS A 385 12.97 -12.46 6.70
N MET A 386 13.00 -11.13 6.71
CA MET A 386 12.48 -10.30 5.61
C MET A 386 13.59 -9.76 4.69
N GLN A 387 14.84 -10.15 4.91
CA GLN A 387 15.95 -9.72 4.06
C GLN A 387 15.81 -10.21 2.62
N VAL A 388 16.38 -9.44 1.70
CA VAL A 388 16.41 -9.75 0.26
C VAL A 388 17.08 -11.12 0.00
N SER A 389 18.08 -11.46 0.81
CA SER A 389 18.86 -12.72 0.70
C SER A 389 18.02 -13.99 0.87
N ARG A 390 16.77 -13.90 1.35
CA ARG A 390 15.89 -15.10 1.42
C ARG A 390 15.45 -15.64 0.05
N PHE A 391 15.73 -14.90 -1.02
CA PHE A 391 15.42 -15.29 -2.40
C PHE A 391 16.67 -15.51 -3.28
N VAL A 392 17.85 -15.49 -2.70
CA VAL A 392 19.13 -15.67 -3.38
C VAL A 392 19.73 -17.02 -3.07
#